data_74cfe2a416089d84439f8b07d4e4a769
#
_entry.id   74cfe2a416089d84439f8b07d4e4a769
#
_cell.length_a   1.000
_cell.length_b   1.000
_cell.length_c   1.000
_cell.angle_alpha   90.00
_cell.angle_beta   90.00
_cell.angle_gamma   90.00
#
_symmetry.space_group_name_H-M   'P 1'
#
loop_
_entity.id
_entity.type
_entity.pdbx_description
1 polymer ?
#
loop_
_entity_poly.entity_id
_entity_poly.type
_entity_poly.pdbx_seq_one_letter_code
_entity_poly.pdbx_strand_id
1 'polypeptide(L)'
;MLKNKRYSVISILFLVFIIFTIGWASHPASLNEWTGFIYHSIHYTAVSVWVGTLLIVSWFSKNQENWLAFLKWFTPTAIFCLGLTILSGFLIMSIILDAKDYANSWMLNYGQALLIKHVIVLPILIFTFINGFWIKKHLYNGSTFNLKPWTKAESILLFFIFTVTAVLGQQEPPKEIETTMKDSGTLFQYIYGGTVPPSLPVQLELNFIHQFSVGLSAVFLILVLLSFIKKAPVISLLLSLFLVISIYLTLMFSIQ
;
A
#
# COMPACT_ATOMS: atom_id res chain seq x y z
N MET A 1 -18.86 21.13 12.45
CA MET A 1 -19.44 20.93 11.12
C MET A 1 -19.54 22.29 10.45
N LEU A 2 -18.83 22.52 9.34
CA LEU A 2 -18.83 23.80 8.63
C LEU A 2 -20.23 24.08 8.07
N LYS A 3 -21.04 24.86 8.79
CA LYS A 3 -22.41 25.23 8.36
C LYS A 3 -22.43 26.15 7.13
N ASN A 4 -21.29 26.70 6.71
CA ASN A 4 -21.22 27.65 5.63
C ASN A 4 -20.57 27.01 4.38
N LYS A 5 -21.34 26.87 3.32
CA LYS A 5 -20.93 26.32 2.02
C LYS A 5 -19.64 26.99 1.47
N ARG A 6 -19.42 28.26 1.76
CA ARG A 6 -18.22 28.99 1.32
C ARG A 6 -16.94 28.43 1.93
N TYR A 7 -16.92 28.10 3.23
CA TYR A 7 -15.74 27.51 3.88
C TYR A 7 -15.42 26.11 3.33
N SER A 8 -16.45 25.31 3.00
CA SER A 8 -16.24 24.00 2.38
C SER A 8 -15.61 24.13 0.98
N VAL A 9 -16.06 25.08 0.17
CA VAL A 9 -15.48 25.35 -1.16
C VAL A 9 -14.02 25.80 -1.04
N ILE A 10 -13.74 26.76 -0.14
CA ILE A 10 -12.39 27.26 0.11
C ILE A 10 -11.47 26.10 0.54
N SER A 11 -11.91 25.25 1.47
CA SER A 11 -11.13 24.09 1.91
C SER A 11 -10.82 23.10 0.77
N ILE A 12 -11.78 22.86 -0.12
CA ILE A 12 -11.56 22.00 -1.29
C ILE A 12 -10.54 22.63 -2.24
N LEU A 13 -10.62 23.93 -2.50
CA LEU A 13 -9.65 24.63 -3.35
C LEU A 13 -8.24 24.56 -2.79
N PHE A 14 -8.07 24.73 -1.46
CA PHE A 14 -6.78 24.56 -0.81
C PHE A 14 -6.25 23.12 -0.91
N LEU A 15 -7.11 22.10 -0.74
CA LEU A 15 -6.72 20.70 -0.90
C LEU A 15 -6.26 20.41 -2.33
N VAL A 16 -6.98 20.89 -3.33
CA VAL A 16 -6.60 20.73 -4.76
C VAL A 16 -5.24 21.42 -5.02
N PHE A 17 -5.06 22.63 -4.49
CA PHE A 17 -3.78 23.35 -4.62
C PHE A 17 -2.62 22.57 -3.97
N ILE A 18 -2.82 22.01 -2.75
CA ILE A 18 -1.82 21.18 -2.07
C ILE A 18 -1.49 19.93 -2.89
N ILE A 19 -2.50 19.24 -3.44
CA ILE A 19 -2.30 18.05 -4.28
C ILE A 19 -1.43 18.37 -5.50
N PHE A 20 -1.72 19.48 -6.18
CA PHE A 20 -0.93 19.90 -7.36
C PHE A 20 0.50 20.32 -6.98
N THR A 21 0.67 21.01 -5.86
CA THR A 21 2.03 21.36 -5.38
C THR A 21 2.86 20.11 -5.04
N ILE A 22 2.26 19.12 -4.37
CA ILE A 22 2.93 17.83 -4.08
C ILE A 22 3.21 17.07 -5.38
N GLY A 23 2.26 17.06 -6.31
CA GLY A 23 2.44 16.44 -7.63
C GLY A 23 3.64 17.04 -8.39
N TRP A 24 3.75 18.35 -8.40
CA TRP A 24 4.83 19.06 -9.06
C TRP A 24 6.20 18.86 -8.38
N ALA A 25 6.23 18.84 -7.05
CA ALA A 25 7.46 18.63 -6.27
C ALA A 25 7.88 17.15 -6.15
N SER A 26 7.26 16.24 -6.91
CA SER A 26 7.52 14.81 -6.82
C SER A 26 8.72 14.35 -7.66
N HIS A 27 9.36 13.23 -7.25
CA HIS A 27 10.42 12.60 -8.03
C HIS A 27 10.02 12.24 -9.48
N PRO A 28 8.81 11.69 -9.75
CA PRO A 28 8.38 11.46 -11.12
C PRO A 28 8.33 12.74 -11.96
N ALA A 29 7.90 13.87 -11.39
CA ALA A 29 7.86 15.14 -12.09
C ALA A 29 9.27 15.72 -12.34
N SER A 30 10.25 15.43 -11.49
CA SER A 30 11.65 15.82 -11.73
C SER A 30 12.32 15.02 -12.86
N LEU A 31 11.84 13.81 -13.15
CA LEU A 31 12.34 12.96 -14.24
C LEU A 31 11.60 13.22 -15.55
N ASN A 32 10.29 13.44 -15.48
CA ASN A 32 9.43 13.78 -16.62
C ASN A 32 8.35 14.76 -16.15
N GLU A 33 8.57 16.07 -16.41
CA GLU A 33 7.81 17.17 -15.80
C GLU A 33 6.29 16.98 -15.86
N TRP A 34 5.70 16.95 -17.05
CA TRP A 34 4.24 16.91 -17.20
C TRP A 34 3.64 15.55 -16.92
N THR A 35 4.27 14.49 -17.42
CA THR A 35 3.75 13.12 -17.26
C THR A 35 3.84 12.70 -15.80
N GLY A 36 4.98 12.94 -15.15
CA GLY A 36 5.18 12.66 -13.74
C GLY A 36 4.25 13.46 -12.85
N PHE A 37 4.07 14.75 -13.13
CA PHE A 37 3.11 15.62 -12.42
C PHE A 37 1.68 15.09 -12.53
N ILE A 38 1.21 14.74 -13.73
CA ILE A 38 -0.15 14.27 -13.96
C ILE A 38 -0.39 12.94 -13.23
N TYR A 39 0.52 11.95 -13.42
CA TYR A 39 0.35 10.63 -12.83
C TYR A 39 0.39 10.69 -11.30
N HIS A 40 1.30 11.48 -10.73
CA HIS A 40 1.40 11.62 -9.28
C HIS A 40 0.20 12.38 -8.70
N SER A 41 -0.30 13.42 -9.37
CA SER A 41 -1.48 14.16 -8.94
C SER A 41 -2.74 13.28 -8.96
N ILE A 42 -2.92 12.44 -10.00
CA ILE A 42 -4.02 11.46 -10.07
C ILE A 42 -3.90 10.45 -8.93
N HIS A 43 -2.71 9.88 -8.73
CA HIS A 43 -2.43 8.92 -7.66
C HIS A 43 -2.79 9.50 -6.29
N TYR A 44 -2.27 10.68 -5.99
CA TYR A 44 -2.48 11.35 -4.71
C TYR A 44 -3.94 11.71 -4.48
N THR A 45 -4.64 12.17 -5.52
CA THR A 45 -6.08 12.47 -5.46
C THR A 45 -6.89 11.23 -5.15
N ALA A 46 -6.65 10.12 -5.87
CA ALA A 46 -7.37 8.87 -5.68
C ALA A 46 -7.16 8.30 -4.26
N VAL A 47 -5.91 8.30 -3.79
CA VAL A 47 -5.58 7.88 -2.42
C VAL A 47 -6.25 8.78 -1.39
N SER A 48 -6.19 10.11 -1.56
CA SER A 48 -6.78 11.07 -0.60
C SER A 48 -8.30 10.92 -0.47
N VAL A 49 -9.00 10.71 -1.58
CA VAL A 49 -10.45 10.49 -1.56
C VAL A 49 -10.82 9.18 -0.87
N TRP A 50 -10.18 8.08 -1.27
CA TRP A 50 -10.47 6.75 -0.73
C TRP A 50 -10.09 6.66 0.74
N VAL A 51 -8.82 6.87 1.05
CA VAL A 51 -8.27 6.69 2.40
C VAL A 51 -8.78 7.76 3.35
N GLY A 52 -8.84 9.02 2.92
CA GLY A 52 -9.37 10.12 3.74
C GLY A 52 -10.81 9.88 4.19
N THR A 53 -11.67 9.40 3.27
CA THR A 53 -13.05 9.04 3.62
C THR A 53 -13.11 7.87 4.60
N LEU A 54 -12.31 6.81 4.35
CA LEU A 54 -12.25 5.64 5.21
C LEU A 54 -11.79 6.02 6.63
N LEU A 55 -10.74 6.82 6.76
CA LEU A 55 -10.20 7.28 8.05
C LEU A 55 -11.25 8.08 8.84
N ILE A 56 -11.90 9.07 8.20
CA ILE A 56 -12.90 9.88 8.87
C ILE A 56 -14.05 9.02 9.39
N VAL A 57 -14.58 8.11 8.56
CA VAL A 57 -15.69 7.26 8.96
C VAL A 57 -15.29 6.24 10.02
N SER A 58 -14.12 5.62 9.91
CA SER A 58 -13.63 4.60 10.86
C SER A 58 -13.42 5.16 12.26
N TRP A 59 -12.90 6.37 12.38
CA TRP A 59 -12.49 6.94 13.66
C TRP A 59 -13.53 7.88 14.27
N PHE A 60 -14.25 8.66 13.45
CA PHE A 60 -15.13 9.72 13.91
C PHE A 60 -16.63 9.41 13.82
N SER A 61 -17.06 8.28 13.16
CA SER A 61 -18.47 7.92 13.19
C SER A 61 -18.93 7.56 14.60
N LYS A 62 -20.07 8.13 15.03
CA LYS A 62 -20.61 7.93 16.39
C LYS A 62 -21.47 6.66 16.49
N ASN A 63 -22.28 6.38 15.47
CA ASN A 63 -23.20 5.23 15.42
C ASN A 63 -23.02 4.43 14.12
N GLN A 64 -23.72 3.32 14.01
CA GLN A 64 -23.65 2.41 12.87
C GLN A 64 -24.92 2.39 12.01
N GLU A 65 -25.92 3.22 12.32
CA GLU A 65 -27.24 3.18 11.70
C GLU A 65 -27.20 3.39 10.18
N ASN A 66 -26.28 4.23 9.70
CA ASN A 66 -26.17 4.60 8.29
C ASN A 66 -25.04 3.86 7.53
N TRP A 67 -24.44 2.83 8.11
CA TRP A 67 -23.34 2.11 7.46
C TRP A 67 -23.71 1.49 6.13
N LEU A 68 -24.90 0.93 5.99
CA LEU A 68 -25.34 0.37 4.73
C LEU A 68 -25.50 1.44 3.64
N ALA A 69 -26.07 2.60 3.99
CA ALA A 69 -26.18 3.73 3.08
C ALA A 69 -24.80 4.28 2.68
N PHE A 70 -23.89 4.36 3.64
CA PHE A 70 -22.49 4.73 3.39
C PHE A 70 -21.82 3.75 2.42
N LEU A 71 -21.87 2.45 2.66
CA LEU A 71 -21.25 1.43 1.81
C LEU A 71 -21.84 1.35 0.41
N LYS A 72 -23.09 1.77 0.20
CA LYS A 72 -23.70 1.81 -1.13
C LYS A 72 -22.95 2.73 -2.10
N TRP A 73 -22.56 3.91 -1.66
CA TRP A 73 -21.83 4.86 -2.48
C TRP A 73 -20.32 4.76 -2.31
N PHE A 74 -19.82 4.46 -1.10
CA PHE A 74 -18.38 4.42 -0.82
C PHE A 74 -17.71 3.23 -1.49
N THR A 75 -18.32 2.03 -1.49
CA THR A 75 -17.72 0.84 -2.12
C THR A 75 -17.38 1.07 -3.61
N PRO A 76 -18.29 1.53 -4.49
CA PRO A 76 -17.90 1.81 -5.87
C PRO A 76 -16.87 2.93 -6.00
N THR A 77 -16.94 3.97 -5.17
CA THR A 77 -15.94 5.04 -5.13
C THR A 77 -14.57 4.50 -4.74
N ALA A 78 -14.50 3.67 -3.70
CA ALA A 78 -13.26 3.05 -3.24
C ALA A 78 -12.63 2.13 -4.31
N ILE A 79 -13.45 1.33 -5.02
CA ILE A 79 -12.98 0.47 -6.12
C ILE A 79 -12.41 1.32 -7.26
N PHE A 80 -13.10 2.39 -7.65
CA PHE A 80 -12.63 3.30 -8.69
C PHE A 80 -11.31 3.98 -8.29
N CYS A 81 -11.24 4.53 -7.08
CA CYS A 81 -10.02 5.15 -6.55
C CYS A 81 -8.87 4.14 -6.43
N LEU A 82 -9.15 2.91 -5.98
CA LEU A 82 -8.14 1.84 -5.90
C LEU A 82 -7.61 1.48 -7.30
N GLY A 83 -8.49 1.34 -8.29
CA GLY A 83 -8.09 1.11 -9.68
C GLY A 83 -7.20 2.23 -10.23
N LEU A 84 -7.58 3.49 -9.99
CA LEU A 84 -6.75 4.65 -10.35
C LEU A 84 -5.41 4.66 -9.61
N THR A 85 -5.40 4.31 -8.32
CA THR A 85 -4.18 4.24 -7.50
C THR A 85 -3.22 3.20 -8.05
N ILE A 86 -3.71 2.00 -8.40
CA ILE A 86 -2.89 0.94 -8.98
C ILE A 86 -2.37 1.35 -10.36
N LEU A 87 -3.24 1.82 -11.24
CA LEU A 87 -2.85 2.22 -12.59
C LEU A 87 -1.82 3.35 -12.58
N SER A 88 -2.11 4.43 -11.84
CA SER A 88 -1.17 5.56 -11.73
C SER A 88 0.12 5.17 -11.04
N GLY A 89 0.09 4.25 -10.07
CA GLY A 89 1.27 3.70 -9.42
C GLY A 89 2.19 2.95 -10.38
N PHE A 90 1.63 2.13 -11.28
CA PHE A 90 2.40 1.49 -12.36
C PHE A 90 3.00 2.49 -13.33
N LEU A 91 2.23 3.51 -13.73
CA LEU A 91 2.70 4.57 -14.62
C LEU A 91 3.82 5.40 -13.97
N ILE A 92 3.73 5.71 -12.69
CA ILE A 92 4.79 6.37 -11.92
C ILE A 92 6.04 5.48 -11.87
N MET A 93 5.86 4.19 -11.57
CA MET A 93 6.99 3.26 -11.50
C MET A 93 7.72 3.16 -12.84
N SER A 94 7.00 3.14 -13.97
CA SER A 94 7.61 3.07 -15.32
C SER A 94 8.43 4.30 -15.70
N ILE A 95 8.22 5.46 -15.05
CA ILE A 95 9.07 6.66 -15.21
C ILE A 95 10.37 6.53 -14.41
N ILE A 96 10.29 5.88 -13.24
CA ILE A 96 11.40 5.87 -12.27
C ILE A 96 12.31 4.66 -12.46
N LEU A 97 11.76 3.51 -12.86
CA LEU A 97 12.47 2.23 -12.86
C LEU A 97 11.97 1.34 -14.00
N ASP A 98 12.89 0.82 -14.79
CA ASP A 98 12.58 -0.22 -15.78
C ASP A 98 12.09 -1.49 -15.09
N ALA A 99 11.09 -2.16 -15.69
CA ALA A 99 10.52 -3.39 -15.12
C ALA A 99 11.57 -4.51 -14.94
N LYS A 100 12.56 -4.60 -15.85
CA LYS A 100 13.68 -5.56 -15.77
C LYS A 100 14.58 -5.32 -14.55
N ASP A 101 14.64 -4.08 -14.06
CA ASP A 101 15.51 -3.67 -12.97
C ASP A 101 14.79 -3.65 -11.61
N TYR A 102 13.52 -4.04 -11.58
CA TYR A 102 12.74 -4.06 -10.34
C TYR A 102 13.37 -4.97 -9.28
N ALA A 103 13.73 -6.21 -9.63
CA ALA A 103 14.39 -7.13 -8.70
C ALA A 103 15.81 -6.66 -8.33
N ASN A 104 16.56 -6.12 -9.31
CA ASN A 104 17.89 -5.54 -9.07
C ASN A 104 17.83 -4.37 -8.06
N SER A 105 16.76 -3.57 -8.11
CA SER A 105 16.59 -2.45 -7.18
C SER A 105 16.44 -2.87 -5.71
N TRP A 106 16.07 -4.13 -5.43
CA TRP A 106 15.90 -4.62 -4.04
C TRP A 106 17.19 -4.60 -3.22
N MET A 107 18.34 -4.51 -3.86
CA MET A 107 19.63 -4.31 -3.18
C MET A 107 19.81 -2.88 -2.64
N LEU A 108 19.00 -1.93 -3.10
CA LEU A 108 19.06 -0.51 -2.73
C LEU A 108 17.98 -0.16 -1.69
N ASN A 109 18.23 0.86 -0.86
CA ASN A 109 17.23 1.36 0.09
C ASN A 109 15.92 1.77 -0.58
N TYR A 110 15.99 2.40 -1.76
CA TYR A 110 14.81 2.74 -2.56
C TYR A 110 13.98 1.50 -2.93
N GLY A 111 14.62 0.48 -3.49
CA GLY A 111 13.93 -0.74 -3.91
C GLY A 111 13.40 -1.56 -2.73
N GLN A 112 14.08 -1.56 -1.58
CA GLN A 112 13.58 -2.16 -0.34
C GLN A 112 12.28 -1.50 0.12
N ALA A 113 12.25 -0.18 0.19
CA ALA A 113 11.04 0.56 0.56
C ALA A 113 9.90 0.34 -0.46
N LEU A 114 10.24 0.31 -1.77
CA LEU A 114 9.28 0.03 -2.84
C LEU A 114 8.71 -1.38 -2.73
N LEU A 115 9.54 -2.39 -2.48
CA LEU A 115 9.13 -3.78 -2.29
C LEU A 115 8.19 -3.92 -1.09
N ILE A 116 8.58 -3.39 0.08
CA ILE A 116 7.77 -3.43 1.30
C ILE A 116 6.41 -2.76 1.05
N LYS A 117 6.39 -1.61 0.35
CA LYS A 117 5.16 -0.94 -0.05
C LYS A 117 4.25 -1.87 -0.86
N HIS A 118 4.78 -2.56 -1.87
CA HIS A 118 3.98 -3.48 -2.69
C HIS A 118 3.46 -4.68 -1.90
N VAL A 119 4.26 -5.24 -1.00
CA VAL A 119 3.84 -6.36 -0.15
C VAL A 119 2.71 -5.94 0.81
N ILE A 120 2.76 -4.74 1.41
CA ILE A 120 1.69 -4.22 2.30
C ILE A 120 0.37 -4.02 1.54
N VAL A 121 0.39 -3.76 0.24
CA VAL A 121 -0.84 -3.64 -0.56
C VAL A 121 -1.68 -4.93 -0.50
N LEU A 122 -1.06 -6.12 -0.42
CA LEU A 122 -1.79 -7.39 -0.43
C LEU A 122 -2.81 -7.52 0.72
N PRO A 123 -2.42 -7.38 2.01
CA PRO A 123 -3.41 -7.42 3.08
C PRO A 123 -4.41 -6.25 3.02
N ILE A 124 -4.02 -5.07 2.53
CA ILE A 124 -4.95 -3.95 2.33
C ILE A 124 -6.04 -4.36 1.33
N LEU A 125 -5.69 -4.98 0.21
CA LEU A 125 -6.66 -5.49 -0.77
C LEU A 125 -7.61 -6.52 -0.16
N ILE A 126 -7.09 -7.43 0.68
CA ILE A 126 -7.91 -8.42 1.39
C ILE A 126 -8.92 -7.72 2.30
N PHE A 127 -8.48 -6.75 3.12
CA PHE A 127 -9.38 -6.00 4.01
C PHE A 127 -10.41 -5.19 3.22
N THR A 128 -9.98 -4.46 2.19
CA THR A 128 -10.87 -3.67 1.33
C THR A 128 -11.93 -4.54 0.67
N PHE A 129 -11.54 -5.70 0.14
CA PHE A 129 -12.47 -6.66 -0.46
C PHE A 129 -13.48 -7.18 0.57
N ILE A 130 -13.01 -7.62 1.73
CA ILE A 130 -13.87 -8.17 2.78
C ILE A 130 -14.82 -7.09 3.33
N ASN A 131 -14.30 -5.90 3.65
CA ASN A 131 -15.10 -4.79 4.17
C ASN A 131 -16.11 -4.28 3.12
N GLY A 132 -15.69 -4.16 1.86
CA GLY A 132 -16.51 -3.64 0.78
C GLY A 132 -17.59 -4.60 0.26
N PHE A 133 -17.32 -5.91 0.23
CA PHE A 133 -18.23 -6.89 -0.37
C PHE A 133 -18.83 -7.86 0.64
N TRP A 134 -17.99 -8.57 1.41
CA TRP A 134 -18.47 -9.63 2.28
C TRP A 134 -19.28 -9.08 3.46
N ILE A 135 -18.78 -8.07 4.15
CA ILE A 135 -19.48 -7.45 5.27
C ILE A 135 -20.72 -6.70 4.78
N LYS A 136 -20.63 -6.00 3.65
CA LYS A 136 -21.78 -5.33 3.03
C LYS A 136 -22.92 -6.32 2.74
N LYS A 137 -22.61 -7.52 2.22
CA LYS A 137 -23.60 -8.59 1.99
C LYS A 137 -24.24 -9.06 3.30
N HIS A 138 -23.46 -9.21 4.37
CA HIS A 138 -23.96 -9.60 5.69
C HIS A 138 -24.89 -8.54 6.30
N LEU A 139 -24.53 -7.26 6.20
CA LEU A 139 -25.37 -6.15 6.67
C LEU A 139 -26.67 -6.06 5.88
N TYR A 140 -26.61 -6.31 4.57
CA TYR A 140 -27.81 -6.33 3.73
C TYR A 140 -28.79 -7.42 4.12
N ASN A 141 -28.32 -8.56 4.60
CA ASN A 141 -29.10 -9.68 5.09
C ASN A 141 -29.56 -9.52 6.55
N GLY A 142 -29.47 -8.32 7.13
CA GLY A 142 -29.97 -8.00 8.48
C GLY A 142 -29.07 -8.46 9.63
N SER A 143 -27.80 -8.84 9.38
CA SER A 143 -26.89 -9.20 10.45
C SER A 143 -26.42 -7.97 11.25
N THR A 144 -26.27 -8.11 12.56
CA THR A 144 -25.75 -7.08 13.48
C THR A 144 -24.22 -7.04 13.50
N PHE A 145 -23.58 -7.13 12.32
CA PHE A 145 -22.12 -7.15 12.24
C PHE A 145 -21.52 -5.77 12.55
N ASN A 146 -20.60 -5.70 13.52
CA ASN A 146 -19.89 -4.47 13.83
C ASN A 146 -18.74 -4.24 12.85
N LEU A 147 -18.92 -3.34 11.87
CA LEU A 147 -17.93 -3.04 10.85
C LEU A 147 -16.80 -2.14 11.37
N LYS A 148 -17.06 -1.30 12.36
CA LYS A 148 -16.11 -0.25 12.81
C LYS A 148 -14.73 -0.78 13.23
N PRO A 149 -14.57 -1.89 13.97
CA PRO A 149 -13.25 -2.45 14.26
C PRO A 149 -12.48 -2.91 13.02
N TRP A 150 -13.17 -3.38 11.99
CA TRP A 150 -12.57 -3.85 10.75
C TRP A 150 -12.06 -2.70 9.89
N THR A 151 -12.84 -1.64 9.75
CA THR A 151 -12.39 -0.42 9.04
C THR A 151 -11.26 0.28 9.79
N LYS A 152 -11.23 0.20 11.13
CA LYS A 152 -10.09 0.67 11.92
C LYS A 152 -8.83 -0.17 11.67
N ALA A 153 -8.93 -1.49 11.61
CA ALA A 153 -7.81 -2.37 11.31
C ALA A 153 -7.26 -2.10 9.90
N GLU A 154 -8.14 -1.93 8.90
CA GLU A 154 -7.76 -1.51 7.54
C GLU A 154 -7.04 -0.16 7.57
N SER A 155 -7.55 0.82 8.31
CA SER A 155 -6.94 2.15 8.42
C SER A 155 -5.54 2.12 9.06
N ILE A 156 -5.27 1.21 9.99
CA ILE A 156 -3.95 1.02 10.57
C ILE A 156 -2.96 0.47 9.53
N LEU A 157 -3.37 -0.50 8.70
CA LEU A 157 -2.54 -0.97 7.57
C LEU A 157 -2.23 0.17 6.59
N LEU A 158 -3.21 1.06 6.34
CA LEU A 158 -3.00 2.25 5.52
C LEU A 158 -2.01 3.25 6.14
N PHE A 159 -1.94 3.37 7.46
CA PHE A 159 -0.88 4.15 8.12
C PHE A 159 0.49 3.52 7.92
N PHE A 160 0.61 2.19 7.98
CA PHE A 160 1.87 1.52 7.67
C PHE A 160 2.34 1.78 6.24
N ILE A 161 1.47 1.68 5.24
CA ILE A 161 1.87 1.97 3.85
C ILE A 161 2.24 3.44 3.66
N PHE A 162 1.60 4.37 4.36
CA PHE A 162 1.99 5.80 4.33
C PHE A 162 3.36 6.03 4.96
N THR A 163 3.66 5.36 6.07
CA THR A 163 5.00 5.42 6.69
C THR A 163 6.07 4.93 5.73
N VAL A 164 5.87 3.77 5.11
CA VAL A 164 6.80 3.23 4.11
C VAL A 164 6.89 4.15 2.88
N THR A 165 5.79 4.74 2.45
CA THR A 165 5.78 5.71 1.33
C THR A 165 6.55 6.99 1.69
N ALA A 166 6.48 7.45 2.94
CA ALA A 166 7.27 8.60 3.41
C ALA A 166 8.77 8.27 3.42
N VAL A 167 9.15 7.06 3.84
CA VAL A 167 10.54 6.57 3.76
C VAL A 167 10.99 6.49 2.31
N LEU A 168 10.16 5.92 1.41
CA LEU A 168 10.45 5.84 -0.03
C LEU A 168 10.69 7.21 -0.65
N GLY A 169 9.90 8.22 -0.26
CA GLY A 169 10.03 9.60 -0.73
C GLY A 169 11.30 10.31 -0.27
N GLN A 170 12.03 9.76 0.72
CA GLN A 170 13.32 10.28 1.17
C GLN A 170 14.51 9.60 0.47
N GLN A 171 14.26 8.51 -0.26
CA GLN A 171 15.31 7.79 -0.98
C GLN A 171 15.48 8.36 -2.38
N GLU A 172 16.72 8.48 -2.83
CA GLU A 172 17.00 8.85 -4.22
C GLU A 172 16.63 7.71 -5.17
N PRO A 173 15.82 7.96 -6.23
CA PRO A 173 15.55 6.97 -7.25
C PRO A 173 16.85 6.53 -7.94
N PRO A 174 17.06 5.24 -8.18
CA PRO A 174 18.28 4.77 -8.84
C PRO A 174 18.31 5.26 -10.30
N LYS A 175 19.31 6.05 -10.67
CA LYS A 175 19.55 6.47 -12.06
C LYS A 175 20.18 5.35 -12.88
N GLU A 176 21.17 4.67 -12.28
CA GLU A 176 21.83 3.47 -12.79
C GLU A 176 22.10 2.54 -11.61
N ILE A 177 21.58 1.33 -11.64
CA ILE A 177 21.71 0.38 -10.52
C ILE A 177 23.15 -0.02 -10.30
N GLU A 178 23.92 -0.27 -11.38
CA GLU A 178 25.32 -0.70 -11.31
C GLU A 178 26.23 0.33 -10.59
N THR A 179 26.02 1.61 -10.83
CA THR A 179 26.82 2.66 -10.18
C THR A 179 26.41 2.91 -8.74
N THR A 180 25.13 2.70 -8.41
CA THR A 180 24.55 2.90 -7.08
C THR A 180 24.79 1.70 -6.16
N MET A 181 25.11 0.51 -6.69
CA MET A 181 25.34 -0.72 -5.91
C MET A 181 26.55 -0.65 -4.97
N LYS A 182 27.47 0.29 -5.16
CA LYS A 182 28.61 0.49 -4.23
C LYS A 182 28.14 0.82 -2.81
N ASP A 183 26.91 1.36 -2.68
CA ASP A 183 26.23 1.65 -1.42
C ASP A 183 24.95 0.79 -1.30
N SER A 184 25.11 -0.54 -1.20
CA SER A 184 23.98 -1.45 -0.97
C SER A 184 23.20 -1.05 0.28
N GLY A 185 21.86 -1.15 0.22
CA GLY A 185 20.97 -0.70 1.29
C GLY A 185 21.23 -1.42 2.62
N THR A 186 21.22 -0.67 3.71
CA THR A 186 21.50 -1.20 5.06
C THR A 186 20.60 -2.37 5.45
N LEU A 187 19.32 -2.33 5.08
CA LEU A 187 18.38 -3.41 5.36
C LEU A 187 18.69 -4.67 4.55
N PHE A 188 19.06 -4.50 3.27
CA PHE A 188 19.50 -5.61 2.43
C PHE A 188 20.76 -6.28 3.00
N GLN A 189 21.78 -5.50 3.34
CA GLN A 189 23.01 -6.01 3.93
C GLN A 189 22.75 -6.80 5.21
N TYR A 190 21.85 -6.32 6.06
CA TYR A 190 21.50 -6.98 7.33
C TYR A 190 20.85 -8.36 7.10
N ILE A 191 19.96 -8.47 6.12
CA ILE A 191 19.22 -9.73 5.84
C ILE A 191 20.07 -10.71 5.03
N TYR A 192 20.85 -10.19 4.07
CA TYR A 192 21.67 -11.00 3.15
C TYR A 192 23.03 -11.41 3.74
N GLY A 193 23.40 -10.91 4.92
CA GLY A 193 24.65 -11.27 5.59
C GLY A 193 25.90 -10.56 5.07
N GLY A 194 25.74 -9.38 4.45
CA GLY A 194 26.84 -8.46 4.13
C GLY A 194 27.56 -8.69 2.79
N THR A 195 27.23 -9.73 2.04
CA THR A 195 27.80 -9.96 0.71
C THR A 195 26.79 -9.57 -0.38
N VAL A 196 27.17 -8.63 -1.24
CA VAL A 196 26.36 -8.26 -2.41
C VAL A 196 26.56 -9.31 -3.49
N PRO A 197 25.52 -9.78 -4.21
CA PRO A 197 25.67 -10.68 -5.35
C PRO A 197 26.68 -10.12 -6.34
N PRO A 198 27.61 -10.95 -6.85
CA PRO A 198 28.74 -10.46 -7.66
C PRO A 198 28.34 -10.03 -9.07
N SER A 199 27.11 -10.27 -9.50
CA SER A 199 26.68 -10.00 -10.88
C SER A 199 25.22 -9.57 -10.97
N LEU A 200 24.93 -8.66 -11.90
CA LEU A 200 23.59 -8.34 -12.40
C LEU A 200 23.33 -9.11 -13.72
N PRO A 201 22.08 -9.50 -14.01
CA PRO A 201 20.86 -9.36 -13.19
C PRO A 201 20.84 -10.33 -12.00
N VAL A 202 20.17 -9.92 -10.91
CA VAL A 202 19.88 -10.80 -9.76
C VAL A 202 19.13 -12.04 -10.23
N GLN A 203 19.65 -13.21 -9.88
CA GLN A 203 18.98 -14.48 -10.13
C GLN A 203 18.08 -14.82 -8.95
N LEU A 204 16.85 -15.25 -9.26
CA LEU A 204 15.89 -15.68 -8.25
C LEU A 204 15.86 -17.21 -8.24
N GLU A 205 16.31 -17.82 -7.14
CA GLU A 205 16.36 -19.27 -7.01
C GLU A 205 15.37 -19.82 -5.99
N LEU A 206 14.84 -21.00 -6.27
CA LEU A 206 13.91 -21.74 -5.40
C LEU A 206 14.69 -22.67 -4.46
N ASN A 207 15.43 -22.10 -3.50
CA ASN A 207 16.12 -22.88 -2.49
C ASN A 207 15.14 -23.39 -1.38
N PHE A 208 15.63 -24.28 -0.49
CA PHE A 208 14.79 -24.86 0.56
C PHE A 208 14.21 -23.80 1.51
N ILE A 209 14.99 -22.77 1.85
CA ILE A 209 14.56 -21.67 2.75
C ILE A 209 13.45 -20.86 2.08
N HIS A 210 13.58 -20.59 0.78
CA HIS A 210 12.54 -19.94 -0.01
C HIS A 210 11.22 -20.75 0.00
N GLN A 211 11.28 -22.06 -0.28
CA GLN A 211 10.08 -22.94 -0.29
C GLN A 211 9.42 -23.00 1.09
N PHE A 212 10.20 -23.08 2.17
CA PHE A 212 9.68 -23.03 3.54
C PHE A 212 8.97 -21.69 3.82
N SER A 213 9.57 -20.56 3.41
CA SER A 213 9.01 -19.23 3.58
C SER A 213 7.73 -19.01 2.77
N VAL A 214 7.61 -19.59 1.56
CA VAL A 214 6.37 -19.63 0.77
C VAL A 214 5.28 -20.37 1.54
N GLY A 215 5.60 -21.55 2.11
CA GLY A 215 4.66 -22.29 2.95
C GLY A 215 4.18 -21.49 4.15
N LEU A 216 5.09 -20.79 4.84
CA LEU A 216 4.77 -19.94 5.97
C LEU A 216 3.85 -18.77 5.55
N SER A 217 4.12 -18.14 4.41
CA SER A 217 3.27 -17.06 3.87
C SER A 217 1.86 -17.57 3.55
N ALA A 218 1.73 -18.76 2.98
CA ALA A 218 0.44 -19.40 2.73
C ALA A 218 -0.32 -19.68 4.04
N VAL A 219 0.36 -20.15 5.08
CA VAL A 219 -0.24 -20.35 6.41
C VAL A 219 -0.76 -19.04 6.98
N PHE A 220 0.03 -17.96 6.98
CA PHE A 220 -0.43 -16.67 7.46
C PHE A 220 -1.60 -16.13 6.64
N LEU A 221 -1.60 -16.29 5.33
CA LEU A 221 -2.74 -15.90 4.47
C LEU A 221 -4.03 -16.65 4.89
N ILE A 222 -3.95 -17.97 5.07
CA ILE A 222 -5.09 -18.78 5.54
C ILE A 222 -5.55 -18.30 6.90
N LEU A 223 -4.64 -18.04 7.84
CA LEU A 223 -4.97 -17.56 9.19
C LEU A 223 -5.62 -16.17 9.15
N VAL A 224 -5.18 -15.26 8.28
CA VAL A 224 -5.84 -13.96 8.05
C VAL A 224 -7.29 -14.20 7.60
N LEU A 225 -7.53 -15.06 6.60
CA LEU A 225 -8.87 -15.34 6.11
C LEU A 225 -9.76 -16.01 7.21
N LEU A 226 -9.21 -16.95 7.97
CA LEU A 226 -9.91 -17.58 9.09
C LEU A 226 -10.26 -16.58 10.20
N SER A 227 -9.39 -15.61 10.47
CA SER A 227 -9.65 -14.56 11.48
C SER A 227 -10.86 -13.68 11.13
N PHE A 228 -11.15 -13.48 9.84
CA PHE A 228 -12.38 -12.82 9.38
C PHE A 228 -13.63 -13.67 9.70
N ILE A 229 -13.58 -14.98 9.48
CA ILE A 229 -14.68 -15.90 9.82
C ILE A 229 -14.92 -15.89 11.33
N LYS A 230 -13.84 -15.86 12.13
CA LYS A 230 -13.91 -15.80 13.60
C LYS A 230 -14.23 -14.41 14.16
N LYS A 231 -14.43 -13.41 13.31
CA LYS A 231 -14.75 -12.02 13.67
C LYS A 231 -13.72 -11.38 14.62
N ALA A 232 -12.44 -11.63 14.40
CA ALA A 232 -11.33 -11.20 15.24
C ALA A 232 -10.42 -10.13 14.54
N PRO A 233 -10.84 -8.84 14.45
CA PRO A 233 -10.14 -7.81 13.65
C PRO A 233 -8.72 -7.52 14.12
N VAL A 234 -8.46 -7.54 15.43
CA VAL A 234 -7.11 -7.31 15.97
C VAL A 234 -6.17 -8.46 15.61
N ILE A 235 -6.65 -9.71 15.72
CA ILE A 235 -5.88 -10.89 15.32
C ILE A 235 -5.62 -10.84 13.81
N SER A 236 -6.62 -10.47 13.01
CA SER A 236 -6.47 -10.31 11.57
C SER A 236 -5.39 -9.28 11.21
N LEU A 237 -5.35 -8.14 11.90
CA LEU A 237 -4.33 -7.12 11.72
C LEU A 237 -2.93 -7.66 12.05
N LEU A 238 -2.74 -8.31 13.20
CA LEU A 238 -1.45 -8.88 13.59
C LEU A 238 -0.98 -9.96 12.59
N LEU A 239 -1.86 -10.87 12.21
CA LEU A 239 -1.56 -11.90 11.21
C LEU A 239 -1.20 -11.30 9.84
N SER A 240 -1.82 -10.17 9.48
CA SER A 240 -1.48 -9.44 8.24
C SER A 240 -0.07 -8.85 8.28
N LEU A 241 0.40 -8.37 9.43
CA LEU A 241 1.77 -7.91 9.60
C LEU A 241 2.77 -9.07 9.47
N PHE A 242 2.47 -10.23 10.09
CA PHE A 242 3.29 -11.43 9.90
C PHE A 242 3.27 -11.94 8.46
N LEU A 243 2.14 -11.84 7.75
CA LEU A 243 2.03 -12.16 6.33
C LEU A 243 2.97 -11.27 5.50
N VAL A 244 2.97 -9.95 5.76
CA VAL A 244 3.88 -9.00 5.08
C VAL A 244 5.34 -9.38 5.31
N ILE A 245 5.74 -9.62 6.56
CA ILE A 245 7.11 -10.02 6.91
C ILE A 245 7.48 -11.33 6.20
N SER A 246 6.60 -12.32 6.24
CA SER A 246 6.84 -13.64 5.62
C SER A 246 7.00 -13.53 4.11
N ILE A 247 6.14 -12.79 3.40
CA ILE A 247 6.27 -12.57 1.95
C ILE A 247 7.56 -11.81 1.63
N TYR A 248 7.86 -10.77 2.39
CA TYR A 248 9.08 -10.00 2.21
C TYR A 248 10.33 -10.89 2.35
N LEU A 249 10.42 -11.70 3.40
CA LEU A 249 11.52 -12.64 3.61
C LEU A 249 11.58 -13.71 2.51
N THR A 250 10.43 -14.19 2.04
CA THR A 250 10.36 -15.12 0.90
C THR A 250 11.06 -14.54 -0.33
N LEU A 251 10.79 -13.27 -0.65
CA LEU A 251 11.41 -12.60 -1.79
C LEU A 251 12.91 -12.34 -1.56
N MET A 252 13.31 -11.99 -0.33
CA MET A 252 14.71 -11.78 -0.01
C MET A 252 15.53 -13.09 -0.06
N PHE A 253 14.99 -14.21 0.42
CA PHE A 253 15.68 -15.51 0.38
C PHE A 253 15.71 -16.16 -1.00
N SER A 254 15.00 -15.62 -1.99
CA SER A 254 15.10 -16.06 -3.38
C SER A 254 16.27 -15.41 -4.13
N ILE A 255 16.91 -14.38 -3.59
CA ILE A 255 18.02 -13.65 -4.22
C ILE A 255 19.31 -14.47 -4.09
N GLN A 256 20.03 -14.67 -5.22
CA GLN A 256 21.37 -15.20 -5.29
C GLN A 256 22.28 -14.38 -6.22
#